data_cdb138dd92b6a2316e94f85b38aca90d
#
_entry.id   cdb138dd92b6a2316e94f85b38aca90d
#
_cell.length_a   1.000
_cell.length_b   1.000
_cell.length_c   1.000
_cell.angle_alpha   90.00
_cell.angle_beta   90.00
_cell.angle_gamma   90.00
#
_symmetry.space_group_name_H-M   'P 1'
#
loop_
_entity.id
_entity.type
_entity.pdbx_description
1 polymer ?
#
loop_
_entity_poly.entity_id
_entity_poly.type
_entity_poly.pdbx_seq_one_letter_code
_entity_poly.pdbx_strand_id
1 'polypeptide(L)'
;MNRRLAMGSLLVAAAGLAAAAIGWRRRQGALPPQMALAPRVVLSPPDSIGAVYHLGHSLVGRDMPAMLAQFGGHGYASQLGWGTPLQTHWTEGEALPGYELHASGIPPAPARQALAADGFDVLVMTEMVEIRDSLRYFDSPYWLAEWAALARQGNPAIRIYLYETWHNLDDPDGWLERIDADLEAHWLGRVIAPAEATGRSGGIFLIPGGQAMAAVARAAEAGDLPGLTSRGDLFARTEDGGLDTIHINDLGAYVVALTHWAVMYQRSPVGLPHQMQRADGSVAQGFGPEAALRVQQLVRDVVAALPQTGVAPARMAG
;
A
#
# COMPACT_ATOMS: atom_id res chain seq x y z
N MET A 1 41.92 -29.32 -37.38
CA MET A 1 41.07 -28.93 -36.23
C MET A 1 39.80 -28.23 -36.74
N ASN A 2 38.66 -28.88 -36.56
CA ASN A 2 37.47 -28.72 -37.40
C ASN A 2 36.70 -27.41 -37.16
N ARG A 3 36.73 -26.47 -38.11
CA ARG A 3 35.88 -25.28 -38.19
C ARG A 3 34.36 -25.58 -38.14
N ARG A 4 33.94 -26.80 -38.46
CA ARG A 4 32.52 -27.23 -38.44
C ARG A 4 31.97 -27.45 -37.04
N LEU A 5 32.80 -27.78 -36.04
CA LEU A 5 32.37 -27.97 -34.66
C LEU A 5 32.14 -26.62 -33.89
N ALA A 6 32.92 -25.59 -34.28
CA ALA A 6 32.77 -24.27 -33.67
C ALA A 6 31.50 -23.55 -34.13
N MET A 7 31.03 -23.76 -35.36
CA MET A 7 29.77 -23.17 -35.84
C MET A 7 28.53 -23.83 -35.25
N GLY A 8 28.56 -25.11 -34.95
CA GLY A 8 27.44 -25.81 -34.31
C GLY A 8 27.19 -25.33 -32.88
N SER A 9 28.26 -25.10 -32.11
CA SER A 9 28.17 -24.65 -30.73
C SER A 9 27.66 -23.20 -30.59
N LEU A 10 28.01 -22.34 -31.55
CA LEU A 10 27.52 -20.95 -31.58
C LEU A 10 26.03 -20.85 -31.95
N LEU A 11 25.55 -21.71 -32.86
CA LEU A 11 24.13 -21.75 -33.24
C LEU A 11 23.22 -22.29 -32.11
N VAL A 12 23.67 -23.28 -31.34
CA VAL A 12 22.94 -23.82 -30.20
C VAL A 12 22.90 -22.82 -29.07
N ALA A 13 23.99 -22.08 -28.81
CA ALA A 13 23.99 -21.02 -27.77
C ALA A 13 23.11 -19.83 -28.18
N ALA A 14 23.09 -19.42 -29.44
CA ALA A 14 22.24 -18.35 -29.94
C ALA A 14 20.75 -18.75 -29.91
N ALA A 15 20.41 -19.99 -30.24
CA ALA A 15 19.03 -20.51 -30.14
C ALA A 15 18.55 -20.62 -28.69
N GLY A 16 19.45 -21.02 -27.77
CA GLY A 16 19.15 -21.07 -26.33
C GLY A 16 18.88 -19.68 -25.72
N LEU A 17 19.69 -18.69 -26.10
CA LEU A 17 19.51 -17.30 -25.66
C LEU A 17 18.24 -16.66 -26.27
N ALA A 18 17.92 -16.94 -27.52
CA ALA A 18 16.70 -16.48 -28.17
C ALA A 18 15.44 -17.13 -27.54
N ALA A 19 15.49 -18.43 -27.26
CA ALA A 19 14.40 -19.13 -26.60
C ALA A 19 14.20 -18.64 -25.15
N ALA A 20 15.27 -18.34 -24.41
CA ALA A 20 15.22 -17.74 -23.09
C ALA A 20 14.67 -16.32 -23.13
N ALA A 21 15.08 -15.49 -24.10
CA ALA A 21 14.57 -14.13 -24.29
C ALA A 21 13.10 -14.10 -24.74
N ILE A 22 12.65 -15.05 -25.58
CA ILE A 22 11.25 -15.20 -25.98
C ILE A 22 10.42 -15.72 -24.80
N GLY A 23 10.95 -16.66 -24.02
CA GLY A 23 10.33 -17.15 -22.79
C GLY A 23 10.19 -16.05 -21.73
N TRP A 24 11.19 -15.20 -21.58
CA TRP A 24 11.19 -14.05 -20.69
C TRP A 24 10.20 -12.97 -21.15
N ARG A 25 10.19 -12.60 -22.43
CA ARG A 25 9.21 -11.65 -23.01
C ARG A 25 7.76 -12.16 -22.94
N ARG A 26 7.53 -13.47 -23.08
CA ARG A 26 6.19 -14.07 -22.89
C ARG A 26 5.76 -14.08 -21.42
N ARG A 27 6.71 -14.20 -20.49
CA ARG A 27 6.42 -14.10 -19.04
C ARG A 27 6.10 -12.67 -18.60
N GLN A 28 6.70 -11.66 -19.20
CA GLN A 28 6.44 -10.25 -18.87
C GLN A 28 5.03 -9.75 -19.22
N GLY A 29 4.28 -10.46 -20.05
CA GLY A 29 2.88 -10.08 -20.39
C GLY A 29 1.80 -10.88 -19.69
N ALA A 30 2.16 -11.92 -18.93
CA ALA A 30 1.21 -12.78 -18.23
C ALA A 30 1.22 -12.44 -16.74
N LEU A 31 0.03 -12.40 -16.12
CA LEU A 31 -0.07 -12.33 -14.67
C LEU A 31 0.58 -13.57 -14.04
N PRO A 32 1.33 -13.43 -12.94
CA PRO A 32 1.84 -14.57 -12.20
C PRO A 32 0.68 -15.44 -11.69
N PRO A 33 0.90 -16.74 -11.45
CA PRO A 33 -0.14 -17.60 -10.91
C PRO A 33 -0.60 -17.10 -9.53
N GLN A 34 -1.89 -17.20 -9.26
CA GLN A 34 -2.45 -16.92 -7.95
C GLN A 34 -2.05 -18.04 -6.98
N MET A 35 -1.63 -17.67 -5.79
CA MET A 35 -1.28 -18.58 -4.71
C MET A 35 -2.25 -18.38 -3.53
N ALA A 36 -2.55 -19.45 -2.81
CA ALA A 36 -3.30 -19.33 -1.56
C ALA A 36 -2.44 -18.64 -0.49
N LEU A 37 -3.00 -17.64 0.16
CA LEU A 37 -2.36 -17.01 1.30
C LEU A 37 -2.44 -17.93 2.52
N ALA A 38 -1.33 -18.09 3.24
CA ALA A 38 -1.32 -18.84 4.49
C ALA A 38 -2.23 -18.19 5.55
N PRO A 39 -2.86 -18.98 6.44
CA PRO A 39 -3.62 -18.42 7.56
C PRO A 39 -2.80 -17.43 8.36
N ARG A 40 -3.42 -16.30 8.70
CA ARG A 40 -2.73 -15.24 9.46
C ARG A 40 -2.72 -15.50 10.94
N VAL A 41 -1.58 -15.26 11.54
CA VAL A 41 -1.49 -15.12 13.00
C VAL A 41 -2.08 -13.77 13.42
N VAL A 42 -2.80 -13.78 14.52
CA VAL A 42 -3.24 -12.54 15.14
C VAL A 42 -2.03 -11.87 15.81
N LEU A 43 -1.76 -10.62 15.44
CA LEU A 43 -0.69 -9.84 16.04
C LEU A 43 -1.08 -9.38 17.46
N SER A 44 -0.09 -9.26 18.34
CA SER A 44 -0.29 -8.54 19.61
C SER A 44 -0.35 -7.03 19.36
N PRO A 45 -1.17 -6.26 20.10
CA PRO A 45 -1.05 -4.80 20.08
C PRO A 45 0.40 -4.40 20.37
N PRO A 46 0.95 -3.38 19.70
CA PRO A 46 2.23 -2.84 20.09
C PRO A 46 2.09 -2.07 21.42
N ASP A 47 3.11 -2.09 22.27
CA ASP A 47 3.14 -1.23 23.44
C ASP A 47 3.22 0.24 23.03
N SER A 48 4.05 0.53 22.04
CA SER A 48 4.18 1.82 21.35
C SER A 48 4.70 1.60 19.93
N ILE A 49 4.53 2.59 19.07
CA ILE A 49 5.19 2.72 17.78
C ILE A 49 6.00 4.01 17.85
N GLY A 50 7.32 3.94 17.72
CA GLY A 50 8.20 5.10 17.73
C GLY A 50 8.28 5.76 16.37
N ALA A 51 8.45 4.96 15.31
CA ALA A 51 8.60 5.47 13.95
C ALA A 51 8.02 4.53 12.88
N VAL A 52 7.43 5.15 11.83
CA VAL A 52 6.83 4.47 10.68
C VAL A 52 7.51 4.92 9.40
N TYR A 53 7.89 3.98 8.53
CA TYR A 53 8.35 4.30 7.17
C TYR A 53 7.26 3.97 6.14
N HIS A 54 6.92 4.94 5.28
CA HIS A 54 6.00 4.76 4.18
C HIS A 54 6.75 4.77 2.85
N LEU A 55 6.62 3.69 2.08
CA LEU A 55 7.23 3.55 0.76
C LEU A 55 6.14 3.38 -0.29
N GLY A 56 6.06 4.30 -1.26
CA GLY A 56 5.02 4.22 -2.28
C GLY A 56 4.94 5.43 -3.21
N HIS A 57 3.74 5.88 -3.47
CA HIS A 57 3.44 6.91 -4.48
C HIS A 57 2.39 7.90 -3.96
N SER A 58 1.83 8.71 -4.88
CA SER A 58 0.89 9.80 -4.55
C SER A 58 -0.34 9.38 -3.73
N LEU A 59 -0.76 8.09 -3.76
CA LEU A 59 -1.87 7.63 -2.92
C LEU A 59 -1.49 7.39 -1.45
N VAL A 60 -0.21 7.41 -1.11
CA VAL A 60 0.26 7.64 0.27
C VAL A 60 0.13 9.11 0.59
N GLY A 61 0.62 9.97 -0.31
CA GLY A 61 0.57 11.43 -0.15
C GLY A 61 1.38 11.93 1.05
N ARG A 62 1.28 13.22 1.32
CA ARG A 62 1.97 13.88 2.44
C ARG A 62 1.09 13.96 3.69
N ASP A 63 -0.21 14.14 3.50
CA ASP A 63 -1.14 14.47 4.57
C ASP A 63 -1.63 13.23 5.32
N MET A 64 -1.80 12.09 4.67
CA MET A 64 -2.21 10.84 5.31
C MET A 64 -1.21 10.38 6.39
N PRO A 65 0.12 10.30 6.15
CA PRO A 65 1.09 10.00 7.19
C PRO A 65 1.10 11.02 8.34
N ALA A 66 0.89 12.30 8.04
CA ALA A 66 0.81 13.35 9.05
C ALA A 66 -0.42 13.20 9.94
N MET A 67 -1.59 12.89 9.37
CA MET A 67 -2.81 12.59 10.14
C MET A 67 -2.65 11.31 10.98
N LEU A 68 -2.06 10.26 10.42
CA LEU A 68 -1.77 9.02 11.13
C LEU A 68 -0.86 9.26 12.34
N ALA A 69 0.19 10.05 12.17
CA ALA A 69 1.09 10.42 13.26
C ALA A 69 0.40 11.22 14.37
N GLN A 70 -0.59 12.07 14.04
CA GLN A 70 -1.39 12.77 15.04
C GLN A 70 -2.25 11.81 15.88
N PHE A 71 -2.77 10.72 15.31
CA PHE A 71 -3.48 9.69 16.06
C PHE A 71 -2.55 8.89 16.98
N GLY A 72 -1.35 8.56 16.49
CA GLY A 72 -0.46 7.60 17.14
C GLY A 72 0.65 8.21 17.97
N GLY A 73 0.99 9.47 17.76
CA GLY A 73 2.10 10.15 18.45
C GLY A 73 3.49 9.67 18.02
N HIS A 74 3.62 9.01 16.84
CA HIS A 74 4.88 8.48 16.32
C HIS A 74 5.55 9.45 15.33
N GLY A 75 6.86 9.30 15.14
CA GLY A 75 7.58 9.91 14.04
C GLY A 75 7.37 9.13 12.72
N TYR A 76 7.50 9.80 11.58
CA TYR A 76 7.42 9.10 10.30
C TYR A 76 8.40 9.64 9.27
N ALA A 77 8.77 8.78 8.32
CA ALA A 77 9.37 9.18 7.05
C ALA A 77 8.62 8.52 5.88
N SER A 78 8.66 9.15 4.72
CA SER A 78 8.11 8.59 3.49
C SER A 78 9.02 8.86 2.30
N GLN A 79 9.16 7.87 1.41
CA GLN A 79 9.75 8.03 0.09
C GLN A 79 8.67 7.75 -0.94
N LEU A 80 8.37 8.74 -1.77
CA LEU A 80 7.31 8.71 -2.76
C LEU A 80 7.88 8.92 -4.16
N GLY A 81 7.15 8.42 -5.16
CA GLY A 81 7.40 8.67 -6.58
C GLY A 81 6.09 8.73 -7.36
N TRP A 82 6.11 9.15 -8.63
CA TRP A 82 4.90 9.24 -9.44
C TRP A 82 4.46 7.85 -9.92
N GLY A 83 3.37 7.30 -9.33
CA GLY A 83 2.83 5.98 -9.68
C GLY A 83 3.86 4.85 -9.60
N THR A 84 4.88 5.00 -8.78
CA THR A 84 6.11 4.23 -8.79
C THR A 84 5.92 2.83 -8.23
N PRO A 85 6.32 1.75 -8.95
CA PRO A 85 6.36 0.40 -8.42
C PRO A 85 7.50 0.19 -7.42
N LEU A 86 7.40 -0.80 -6.56
CA LEU A 86 8.42 -1.17 -5.57
C LEU A 86 9.80 -1.45 -6.21
N GLN A 87 9.81 -2.01 -7.42
CA GLN A 87 11.03 -2.22 -8.22
C GLN A 87 11.80 -0.92 -8.43
N THR A 88 11.12 0.13 -8.91
CA THR A 88 11.75 1.40 -9.29
C THR A 88 12.30 2.12 -8.06
N HIS A 89 11.61 2.06 -6.94
CA HIS A 89 12.16 2.55 -5.66
C HIS A 89 13.49 1.90 -5.30
N TRP A 90 13.63 0.61 -5.61
CA TRP A 90 14.86 -0.13 -5.34
C TRP A 90 15.99 0.18 -6.32
N THR A 91 15.67 0.17 -7.61
CA THR A 91 16.67 0.25 -8.69
C THR A 91 17.13 1.66 -8.99
N GLU A 92 16.26 2.65 -8.89
CA GLU A 92 16.54 4.04 -9.24
C GLU A 92 16.78 4.93 -8.00
N GLY A 93 16.21 4.54 -6.84
CA GLY A 93 16.40 5.30 -5.59
C GLY A 93 15.95 6.75 -5.75
N GLU A 94 16.84 7.70 -5.47
CA GLU A 94 16.56 9.14 -5.56
C GLU A 94 16.40 9.67 -7.00
N ALA A 95 16.76 8.90 -8.01
CA ALA A 95 16.62 9.27 -9.42
C ALA A 95 15.24 8.92 -10.00
N LEU A 96 14.34 8.25 -9.24
CA LEU A 96 13.02 7.89 -9.72
C LEU A 96 12.16 9.13 -10.04
N PRO A 97 11.25 9.07 -11.03
CA PRO A 97 10.38 10.18 -11.37
C PRO A 97 9.48 10.60 -10.21
N GLY A 98 9.43 11.91 -9.94
CA GLY A 98 8.62 12.46 -8.85
C GLY A 98 9.12 12.09 -7.45
N TYR A 99 10.43 11.84 -7.30
CA TYR A 99 11.02 11.55 -6.01
C TYR A 99 10.70 12.63 -4.99
N GLU A 100 10.09 12.25 -3.89
CA GLU A 100 9.84 13.09 -2.73
C GLU A 100 10.21 12.34 -1.46
N LEU A 101 10.85 13.06 -0.54
CA LEU A 101 11.20 12.56 0.78
C LEU A 101 10.59 13.46 1.83
N HIS A 102 9.72 12.92 2.67
CA HIS A 102 9.07 13.64 3.76
C HIS A 102 9.37 12.96 5.09
N ALA A 103 9.45 13.76 6.16
CA ALA A 103 9.58 13.21 7.51
C ALA A 103 9.04 14.20 8.55
N SER A 104 8.59 13.67 9.67
CA SER A 104 8.21 14.43 10.85
C SER A 104 8.59 13.67 12.11
N GLY A 105 9.18 14.38 13.07
CA GLY A 105 9.63 13.81 14.33
C GLY A 105 10.89 12.94 14.26
N ILE A 106 11.41 12.67 13.07
CA ILE A 106 12.66 11.91 12.82
C ILE A 106 13.42 12.53 11.64
N PRO A 107 14.74 12.29 11.50
CA PRO A 107 15.50 12.76 10.33
C PRO A 107 15.04 12.05 9.04
N PRO A 108 14.90 12.78 7.92
CA PRO A 108 14.58 12.15 6.64
C PRO A 108 15.77 11.33 6.12
N ALA A 109 15.49 10.16 5.57
CA ALA A 109 16.50 9.34 4.88
C ALA A 109 15.86 8.52 3.75
N PRO A 110 16.59 8.31 2.62
CA PRO A 110 16.13 7.44 1.54
C PRO A 110 15.82 6.03 2.04
N ALA A 111 14.82 5.38 1.45
CA ALA A 111 14.25 4.12 1.95
C ALA A 111 15.31 3.03 2.16
N ARG A 112 16.23 2.81 1.21
CA ARG A 112 17.28 1.78 1.36
C ARG A 112 18.21 2.04 2.53
N GLN A 113 18.56 3.31 2.75
CA GLN A 113 19.40 3.71 3.88
C GLN A 113 18.63 3.60 5.20
N ALA A 114 17.41 4.13 5.23
CA ALA A 114 16.56 4.15 6.42
C ALA A 114 16.24 2.74 6.92
N LEU A 115 15.82 1.85 6.01
CA LEU A 115 15.39 0.49 6.35
C LEU A 115 16.55 -0.50 6.59
N ALA A 116 17.74 -0.21 6.08
CA ALA A 116 18.94 -0.99 6.44
C ALA A 116 19.47 -0.67 7.83
N ALA A 117 19.04 0.45 8.42
CA ALA A 117 19.38 0.85 9.79
C ALA A 117 18.24 0.47 10.75
N ASP A 118 18.57 0.30 12.03
CA ASP A 118 17.56 0.20 13.09
C ASP A 118 17.00 1.60 13.37
N GLY A 119 15.68 1.74 13.45
CA GLY A 119 15.05 3.04 13.72
C GLY A 119 13.56 3.13 13.35
N PHE A 120 13.03 2.09 12.69
CA PHE A 120 11.61 2.00 12.37
C PHE A 120 10.97 0.74 12.95
N ASP A 121 9.80 0.91 13.57
CA ASP A 121 9.02 -0.20 14.12
C ASP A 121 8.06 -0.78 13.08
N VAL A 122 7.71 0.04 12.08
CA VAL A 122 6.74 -0.30 11.05
C VAL A 122 7.24 0.16 9.69
N LEU A 123 7.13 -0.74 8.71
CA LEU A 123 7.23 -0.44 7.28
C LEU A 123 5.87 -0.65 6.63
N VAL A 124 5.34 0.40 6.00
CA VAL A 124 4.16 0.34 5.13
C VAL A 124 4.60 0.54 3.69
N MET A 125 4.28 -0.40 2.85
CA MET A 125 4.56 -0.33 1.41
C MET A 125 3.27 -0.35 0.61
N THR A 126 3.24 0.30 -0.54
CA THR A 126 2.19 0.11 -1.54
C THR A 126 2.79 -0.08 -2.93
N GLU A 127 2.08 -0.83 -3.78
CA GLU A 127 2.47 -1.06 -5.16
C GLU A 127 1.79 -0.01 -6.07
N MET A 128 2.30 0.16 -7.29
CA MET A 128 1.74 1.13 -8.24
C MET A 128 0.23 0.96 -8.44
N VAL A 129 -0.44 2.04 -8.86
CA VAL A 129 -1.91 2.11 -8.95
C VAL A 129 -2.51 0.99 -9.80
N GLU A 130 -1.97 0.72 -11.02
CA GLU A 130 -2.45 -0.40 -11.81
C GLU A 130 -1.74 -1.69 -11.37
N ILE A 131 -2.34 -2.35 -10.41
CA ILE A 131 -1.80 -3.58 -9.82
C ILE A 131 -1.58 -4.70 -10.84
N ARG A 132 -2.39 -4.77 -11.90
CA ARG A 132 -2.22 -5.78 -12.95
C ARG A 132 -0.95 -5.53 -13.77
N ASP A 133 -0.58 -4.26 -13.99
CA ASP A 133 0.64 -3.89 -14.69
C ASP A 133 1.88 -4.04 -13.81
N SER A 134 1.76 -3.75 -12.51
CA SER A 134 2.84 -4.02 -11.56
C SER A 134 3.21 -5.50 -11.54
N LEU A 135 2.21 -6.36 -11.58
CA LEU A 135 2.38 -7.82 -11.65
C LEU A 135 2.93 -8.32 -12.98
N ARG A 136 2.58 -7.66 -14.11
CA ARG A 136 3.03 -8.06 -15.45
C ARG A 136 4.45 -7.63 -15.75
N TYR A 137 4.85 -6.45 -15.27
CA TYR A 137 6.04 -5.76 -15.78
C TYR A 137 7.10 -5.49 -14.72
N PHE A 138 6.75 -5.50 -13.43
CA PHE A 138 7.62 -5.03 -12.36
C PHE A 138 7.91 -6.06 -11.26
N ASP A 139 7.49 -7.31 -11.43
CA ASP A 139 7.77 -8.41 -10.49
C ASP A 139 7.50 -8.05 -9.01
N SER A 140 6.34 -7.46 -8.77
CA SER A 140 5.91 -6.94 -7.47
C SER A 140 6.15 -7.88 -6.28
N PRO A 141 5.85 -9.21 -6.34
CA PRO A 141 6.07 -10.09 -5.21
C PRO A 141 7.56 -10.25 -4.86
N TYR A 142 8.45 -10.25 -5.87
CA TYR A 142 9.89 -10.32 -5.63
C TYR A 142 10.37 -9.07 -4.89
N TRP A 143 10.00 -7.88 -5.39
CA TRP A 143 10.44 -6.63 -4.79
C TRP A 143 9.82 -6.36 -3.42
N LEU A 144 8.58 -6.78 -3.20
CA LEU A 144 7.98 -6.76 -1.87
C LEU A 144 8.78 -7.62 -0.88
N ALA A 145 9.24 -8.82 -1.30
CA ALA A 145 10.06 -9.68 -0.46
C ALA A 145 11.44 -9.08 -0.19
N GLU A 146 12.09 -8.44 -1.18
CA GLU A 146 13.39 -7.80 -1.03
C GLU A 146 13.34 -6.62 -0.04
N TRP A 147 12.35 -5.74 -0.17
CA TRP A 147 12.13 -4.63 0.78
C TRP A 147 11.86 -5.14 2.19
N ALA A 148 11.02 -6.16 2.33
CA ALA A 148 10.73 -6.78 3.61
C ALA A 148 11.97 -7.41 4.24
N ALA A 149 12.79 -8.11 3.45
CA ALA A 149 14.03 -8.72 3.91
C ALA A 149 15.05 -7.66 4.36
N LEU A 150 15.20 -6.56 3.60
CA LEU A 150 16.07 -5.44 3.96
C LEU A 150 15.64 -4.81 5.29
N ALA A 151 14.36 -4.51 5.45
CA ALA A 151 13.83 -3.92 6.67
C ALA A 151 14.05 -4.80 7.89
N ARG A 152 13.92 -6.14 7.75
CA ARG A 152 14.19 -7.08 8.84
C ARG A 152 15.68 -7.28 9.14
N GLN A 153 16.57 -6.96 8.22
CA GLN A 153 18.00 -6.90 8.50
C GLN A 153 18.33 -5.71 9.40
N GLY A 154 17.69 -4.56 9.18
CA GLY A 154 17.81 -3.38 10.03
C GLY A 154 17.16 -3.59 11.40
N ASN A 155 15.88 -4.01 11.40
CA ASN A 155 15.13 -4.31 12.61
C ASN A 155 14.39 -5.66 12.48
N PRO A 156 14.87 -6.76 13.10
CA PRO A 156 14.19 -8.06 13.04
C PRO A 156 12.76 -8.07 13.58
N ALA A 157 12.40 -7.12 14.44
CA ALA A 157 11.06 -6.99 15.03
C ALA A 157 10.11 -6.10 14.23
N ILE A 158 10.58 -5.48 13.14
CA ILE A 158 9.79 -4.56 12.32
C ILE A 158 8.49 -5.22 11.82
N ARG A 159 7.38 -4.53 11.95
CA ARG A 159 6.10 -4.95 11.38
C ARG A 159 5.97 -4.46 9.95
N ILE A 160 5.61 -5.36 9.05
CA ILE A 160 5.57 -5.08 7.62
C ILE A 160 4.14 -5.19 7.14
N TYR A 161 3.68 -4.14 6.47
CA TYR A 161 2.36 -4.04 5.91
C TYR A 161 2.42 -3.71 4.42
N LEU A 162 1.50 -4.33 3.64
CA LEU A 162 1.17 -3.90 2.30
C LEU A 162 -0.14 -3.12 2.36
N TYR A 163 -0.10 -1.86 1.94
CA TYR A 163 -1.25 -0.98 1.83
C TYR A 163 -1.92 -1.19 0.48
N GLU A 164 -3.10 -1.79 0.47
CA GLU A 164 -3.97 -1.96 -0.68
C GLU A 164 -4.66 -0.63 -0.99
N THR A 165 -4.58 -0.21 -2.26
CA THR A 165 -5.12 1.05 -2.76
C THR A 165 -6.29 0.81 -3.72
N TRP A 166 -6.72 1.85 -4.41
CA TRP A 166 -7.85 1.88 -5.35
C TRP A 166 -7.37 2.24 -6.77
N HIS A 167 -8.31 2.25 -7.70
CA HIS A 167 -8.13 2.58 -9.12
C HIS A 167 -8.71 3.96 -9.45
N ASN A 168 -8.62 4.39 -10.72
CA ASN A 168 -9.31 5.58 -11.17
C ASN A 168 -10.82 5.40 -11.03
N LEU A 169 -11.54 6.47 -10.66
CA LEU A 169 -12.99 6.47 -10.52
C LEU A 169 -13.72 6.12 -11.82
N ASP A 170 -13.11 6.40 -12.97
CA ASP A 170 -13.58 6.13 -14.30
C ASP A 170 -13.03 4.84 -14.91
N ASP A 171 -12.48 3.94 -14.10
CA ASP A 171 -12.01 2.63 -14.56
C ASP A 171 -13.14 1.88 -15.27
N PRO A 172 -12.91 1.39 -16.50
CA PRO A 172 -13.95 0.76 -17.31
C PRO A 172 -14.50 -0.55 -16.72
N ASP A 173 -13.73 -1.22 -15.85
CA ASP A 173 -14.15 -2.43 -15.12
C ASP A 173 -14.93 -2.08 -13.83
N GLY A 174 -15.15 -0.78 -13.55
CA GLY A 174 -15.82 -0.28 -12.35
C GLY A 174 -14.90 -0.13 -11.13
N TRP A 175 -14.98 1.03 -10.48
CA TRP A 175 -14.10 1.35 -9.35
C TRP A 175 -14.31 0.43 -8.14
N LEU A 176 -15.58 0.23 -7.75
CA LEU A 176 -15.92 -0.68 -6.62
C LEU A 176 -15.67 -2.13 -6.97
N GLU A 177 -16.05 -2.52 -8.17
CA GLU A 177 -15.89 -3.88 -8.70
C GLU A 177 -14.41 -4.29 -8.74
N ARG A 178 -13.53 -3.36 -9.15
CA ARG A 178 -12.09 -3.57 -9.17
C ARG A 178 -11.51 -3.71 -7.76
N ILE A 179 -11.89 -2.84 -6.83
CA ILE A 179 -11.43 -2.91 -5.44
C ILE A 179 -11.80 -4.27 -4.83
N ASP A 180 -13.05 -4.71 -5.00
CA ASP A 180 -13.52 -6.00 -4.45
C ASP A 180 -12.80 -7.19 -5.10
N ALA A 181 -12.69 -7.21 -6.42
CA ALA A 181 -12.14 -8.35 -7.15
C ALA A 181 -10.60 -8.44 -7.02
N ASP A 182 -9.90 -7.32 -7.04
CA ASP A 182 -8.45 -7.29 -7.07
C ASP A 182 -7.83 -7.58 -5.69
N LEU A 183 -8.58 -7.43 -4.59
CA LEU A 183 -8.08 -7.75 -3.25
C LEU A 183 -7.58 -9.20 -3.17
N GLU A 184 -8.47 -10.17 -3.35
CA GLU A 184 -8.12 -11.59 -3.23
C GLU A 184 -7.27 -12.06 -4.41
N ALA A 185 -7.62 -11.62 -5.63
CA ALA A 185 -6.96 -12.10 -6.84
C ALA A 185 -5.54 -11.58 -7.01
N HIS A 186 -5.28 -10.33 -6.64
CA HIS A 186 -4.01 -9.67 -6.93
C HIS A 186 -3.24 -9.34 -5.65
N TRP A 187 -3.76 -8.48 -4.77
CA TRP A 187 -3.05 -8.03 -3.59
C TRP A 187 -2.65 -9.21 -2.68
N LEU A 188 -3.57 -10.10 -2.39
CA LEU A 188 -3.31 -11.27 -1.55
C LEU A 188 -2.67 -12.41 -2.34
N GLY A 189 -3.31 -12.85 -3.42
CA GLY A 189 -2.94 -14.09 -4.10
C GLY A 189 -1.75 -13.98 -5.05
N ARG A 190 -1.41 -12.77 -5.55
CA ARG A 190 -0.31 -12.58 -6.50
C ARG A 190 0.80 -11.66 -6.01
N VAL A 191 0.57 -10.88 -4.96
CA VAL A 191 1.63 -10.04 -4.36
C VAL A 191 2.08 -10.63 -3.03
N ILE A 192 1.21 -10.68 -2.00
CA ILE A 192 1.63 -11.12 -0.65
C ILE A 192 2.00 -12.60 -0.62
N ALA A 193 1.12 -13.48 -1.09
CA ALA A 193 1.35 -14.92 -0.96
C ALA A 193 2.65 -15.39 -1.65
N PRO A 194 2.96 -14.98 -2.89
CA PRO A 194 4.24 -15.34 -3.51
C PRO A 194 5.45 -14.68 -2.83
N ALA A 195 5.33 -13.44 -2.34
CA ALA A 195 6.41 -12.79 -1.59
C ALA A 195 6.78 -13.57 -0.34
N GLU A 196 5.79 -14.04 0.43
CA GLU A 196 6.00 -14.86 1.62
C GLU A 196 6.52 -16.25 1.31
N ALA A 197 6.10 -16.85 0.18
CA ALA A 197 6.57 -18.16 -0.26
C ALA A 197 8.09 -18.19 -0.54
N THR A 198 8.74 -17.03 -0.72
CA THR A 198 10.20 -16.94 -0.80
C THR A 198 10.91 -17.31 0.50
N GLY A 199 10.21 -17.28 1.64
CA GLY A 199 10.75 -17.47 2.99
C GLY A 199 11.63 -16.30 3.47
N ARG A 200 11.81 -15.23 2.69
CA ARG A 200 12.69 -14.10 2.99
C ARG A 200 11.97 -12.93 3.67
N SER A 201 10.72 -12.72 3.30
CA SER A 201 9.95 -11.56 3.77
C SER A 201 9.45 -11.67 5.21
N GLY A 202 9.31 -12.88 5.74
CA GLY A 202 8.50 -13.11 6.94
C GLY A 202 7.03 -12.77 6.69
N GLY A 203 6.23 -12.61 7.74
CA GLY A 203 4.81 -12.24 7.62
C GLY A 203 4.63 -10.80 7.14
N ILE A 204 3.78 -10.61 6.12
CA ILE A 204 3.36 -9.31 5.59
C ILE A 204 1.85 -9.19 5.80
N PHE A 205 1.40 -8.14 6.48
CA PHE A 205 0.00 -7.93 6.80
C PHE A 205 -0.62 -6.89 5.85
N LEU A 206 -1.94 -6.95 5.71
CA LEU A 206 -2.69 -6.04 4.85
C LEU A 206 -3.14 -4.79 5.60
N ILE A 207 -3.00 -3.62 4.97
CA ILE A 207 -3.78 -2.43 5.32
C ILE A 207 -4.80 -2.23 4.20
N PRO A 208 -6.09 -2.49 4.44
CA PRO A 208 -7.13 -2.53 3.40
C PRO A 208 -7.69 -1.12 3.12
N GLY A 209 -6.87 -0.23 2.56
CA GLY A 209 -7.26 1.16 2.33
C GLY A 209 -8.29 1.31 1.23
N GLY A 210 -8.15 0.58 0.13
CA GLY A 210 -9.14 0.55 -0.95
C GLY A 210 -10.49 0.02 -0.46
N GLN A 211 -10.48 -1.06 0.34
CA GLN A 211 -11.71 -1.61 0.93
C GLN A 211 -12.40 -0.61 1.88
N ALA A 212 -11.61 0.12 2.69
CA ALA A 212 -12.16 1.16 3.57
C ALA A 212 -12.75 2.33 2.77
N MET A 213 -12.06 2.79 1.74
CA MET A 213 -12.57 3.80 0.81
C MET A 213 -13.85 3.34 0.13
N ALA A 214 -13.92 2.10 -0.33
CA ALA A 214 -15.11 1.50 -0.93
C ALA A 214 -16.29 1.43 0.04
N ALA A 215 -16.05 1.06 1.31
CA ALA A 215 -17.10 1.02 2.33
C ALA A 215 -17.69 2.41 2.61
N VAL A 216 -16.83 3.43 2.72
CA VAL A 216 -17.27 4.83 2.92
C VAL A 216 -18.02 5.35 1.69
N ALA A 217 -17.52 5.06 0.47
CA ALA A 217 -18.19 5.44 -0.78
C ALA A 217 -19.59 4.82 -0.89
N ARG A 218 -19.75 3.53 -0.58
CA ARG A 218 -21.05 2.86 -0.56
C ARG A 218 -22.02 3.49 0.43
N ALA A 219 -21.54 3.84 1.62
CA ALA A 219 -22.36 4.51 2.64
C ALA A 219 -22.80 5.91 2.18
N ALA A 220 -21.92 6.68 1.53
CA ALA A 220 -22.25 7.98 0.97
C ALA A 220 -23.31 7.87 -0.13
N GLU A 221 -23.14 6.95 -1.05
CA GLU A 221 -24.08 6.72 -2.18
C GLU A 221 -25.43 6.14 -1.73
N ALA A 222 -25.46 5.43 -0.61
CA ALA A 222 -26.70 4.95 0.03
C ALA A 222 -27.41 6.02 0.84
N GLY A 223 -26.81 7.20 1.06
CA GLY A 223 -27.34 8.26 1.91
C GLY A 223 -27.15 8.03 3.42
N ASP A 224 -26.28 7.08 3.80
CA ASP A 224 -26.00 6.70 5.18
C ASP A 224 -24.86 7.53 5.82
N LEU A 225 -24.34 8.52 5.08
CA LEU A 225 -23.21 9.34 5.52
C LEU A 225 -23.53 10.83 5.40
N PRO A 226 -23.85 11.51 6.51
CA PRO A 226 -24.23 12.92 6.48
C PRO A 226 -23.15 13.81 5.83
N GLY A 227 -23.57 14.64 4.87
CA GLY A 227 -22.69 15.60 4.18
C GLY A 227 -21.89 15.04 3.01
N LEU A 228 -21.99 13.74 2.70
CA LEU A 228 -21.44 13.11 1.50
C LEU A 228 -22.57 12.43 0.72
N THR A 229 -22.49 12.52 -0.62
CA THR A 229 -23.53 11.98 -1.51
C THR A 229 -22.96 11.04 -2.58
N SER A 230 -21.65 11.06 -2.74
CA SER A 230 -20.96 10.27 -3.77
C SER A 230 -19.54 9.93 -3.37
N ARG A 231 -18.97 8.91 -4.02
CA ARG A 231 -17.54 8.59 -3.89
C ARG A 231 -16.64 9.75 -4.27
N GLY A 232 -17.06 10.61 -5.19
CA GLY A 232 -16.31 11.79 -5.63
C GLY A 232 -16.06 12.82 -4.53
N ASP A 233 -16.83 12.78 -3.44
CA ASP A 233 -16.65 13.68 -2.29
C ASP A 233 -15.39 13.33 -1.46
N LEU A 234 -14.78 12.17 -1.69
CA LEU A 234 -13.52 11.72 -1.08
C LEU A 234 -12.28 12.07 -1.90
N PHE A 235 -12.48 12.65 -3.10
CA PHE A 235 -11.41 12.91 -4.06
C PHE A 235 -11.11 14.40 -4.21
N ALA A 236 -9.88 14.68 -4.63
CA ALA A 236 -9.41 16.04 -4.84
C ALA A 236 -10.11 16.71 -6.04
N ARG A 237 -9.85 17.99 -6.22
CA ARG A 237 -10.22 18.75 -7.42
C ARG A 237 -8.95 19.10 -8.18
N THR A 238 -9.02 19.03 -9.49
CA THR A 238 -8.00 19.51 -10.41
C THR A 238 -7.93 21.05 -10.38
N GLU A 239 -6.86 21.63 -10.90
CA GLU A 239 -6.69 23.10 -10.92
C GLU A 239 -7.80 23.84 -11.66
N ASP A 240 -8.42 23.22 -12.67
CA ASP A 240 -9.57 23.75 -13.39
C ASP A 240 -10.92 23.49 -12.72
N GLY A 241 -10.91 22.91 -11.49
CA GLY A 241 -12.09 22.59 -10.70
C GLY A 241 -12.77 21.26 -11.01
N GLY A 242 -12.26 20.49 -11.99
CA GLY A 242 -12.72 19.13 -12.29
C GLY A 242 -12.49 18.17 -11.11
N LEU A 243 -13.09 16.99 -11.19
CA LEU A 243 -12.82 15.91 -10.25
C LEU A 243 -11.50 15.24 -10.61
N ASP A 244 -10.58 15.16 -9.66
CA ASP A 244 -9.43 14.26 -9.78
C ASP A 244 -9.93 12.82 -9.58
N THR A 245 -9.71 11.96 -10.56
CA THR A 245 -10.27 10.60 -10.53
C THR A 245 -9.45 9.61 -9.73
N ILE A 246 -8.28 10.03 -9.21
CA ILE A 246 -7.36 9.11 -8.51
C ILE A 246 -6.90 9.62 -7.15
N HIS A 247 -6.62 10.92 -7.01
CA HIS A 247 -6.06 11.47 -5.78
C HIS A 247 -7.17 11.86 -4.79
N ILE A 248 -6.97 11.45 -3.55
CA ILE A 248 -7.91 11.76 -2.46
C ILE A 248 -7.72 13.19 -1.94
N ASN A 249 -8.78 13.74 -1.39
CA ASN A 249 -8.75 14.97 -0.59
C ASN A 249 -8.50 14.65 0.91
N ASP A 250 -8.66 15.64 1.77
CA ASP A 250 -8.48 15.48 3.23
C ASP A 250 -9.42 14.43 3.84
N LEU A 251 -10.66 14.32 3.34
CA LEU A 251 -11.63 13.34 3.83
C LEU A 251 -11.18 11.91 3.49
N GLY A 252 -10.72 11.70 2.27
CA GLY A 252 -10.13 10.42 1.87
C GLY A 252 -8.84 10.12 2.65
N ALA A 253 -7.98 11.11 2.85
CA ALA A 253 -6.75 10.95 3.65
C ALA A 253 -7.07 10.55 5.11
N TYR A 254 -8.12 11.11 5.69
CA TYR A 254 -8.60 10.72 7.03
C TYR A 254 -9.06 9.26 7.07
N VAL A 255 -9.86 8.80 6.10
CA VAL A 255 -10.31 7.40 6.01
C VAL A 255 -9.12 6.45 5.97
N VAL A 256 -8.13 6.76 5.12
CA VAL A 256 -6.92 5.94 4.97
C VAL A 256 -6.06 5.97 6.24
N ALA A 257 -5.89 7.13 6.87
CA ALA A 257 -5.15 7.26 8.13
C ALA A 257 -5.80 6.46 9.28
N LEU A 258 -7.15 6.48 9.39
CA LEU A 258 -7.88 5.64 10.35
C LEU A 258 -7.65 4.15 10.10
N THR A 259 -7.64 3.73 8.83
CA THR A 259 -7.42 2.33 8.46
C THR A 259 -6.01 1.88 8.84
N HIS A 260 -5.00 2.69 8.55
CA HIS A 260 -3.63 2.45 8.99
C HIS A 260 -3.54 2.34 10.51
N TRP A 261 -4.14 3.30 11.21
CA TRP A 261 -4.11 3.32 12.67
C TRP A 261 -4.75 2.06 13.27
N ALA A 262 -5.95 1.70 12.82
CA ALA A 262 -6.68 0.53 13.33
C ALA A 262 -5.88 -0.77 13.17
N VAL A 263 -5.22 -0.95 12.02
CA VAL A 263 -4.40 -2.13 11.74
C VAL A 263 -3.08 -2.09 12.51
N MET A 264 -2.35 -0.99 12.49
CA MET A 264 -1.03 -0.89 13.12
C MET A 264 -1.09 -0.96 14.65
N TYR A 265 -2.07 -0.25 15.24
CA TYR A 265 -2.26 -0.20 16.69
C TYR A 265 -3.15 -1.32 17.24
N GLN A 266 -3.78 -2.10 16.36
CA GLN A 266 -4.64 -3.22 16.75
C GLN A 266 -5.82 -2.80 17.65
N ARG A 267 -6.42 -1.65 17.35
CA ARG A 267 -7.46 -1.02 18.15
C ARG A 267 -8.58 -0.46 17.29
N SER A 268 -9.79 -0.41 17.83
CA SER A 268 -10.93 0.27 17.20
C SER A 268 -10.64 1.75 16.98
N PRO A 269 -10.84 2.31 15.79
CA PRO A 269 -10.64 3.73 15.52
C PRO A 269 -11.82 4.60 16.02
N VAL A 270 -12.87 3.98 16.56
CA VAL A 270 -14.04 4.69 17.05
C VAL A 270 -13.65 5.59 18.23
N GLY A 271 -14.03 6.87 18.14
CA GLY A 271 -13.72 7.89 19.14
C GLY A 271 -12.40 8.65 18.91
N LEU A 272 -11.65 8.35 17.83
CA LEU A 272 -10.49 9.15 17.46
C LEU A 272 -10.88 10.58 17.05
N PRO A 273 -9.98 11.56 17.19
CA PRO A 273 -10.21 12.92 16.70
C PRO A 273 -10.61 12.95 15.22
N HIS A 274 -11.46 13.90 14.83
CA HIS A 274 -11.89 14.09 13.44
C HIS A 274 -11.51 15.47 12.86
N GLN A 275 -10.87 16.29 13.66
CA GLN A 275 -10.27 17.56 13.24
C GLN A 275 -8.75 17.35 13.19
N MET A 276 -8.20 17.32 11.97
CA MET A 276 -6.80 16.99 11.72
C MET A 276 -6.06 18.17 11.10
N GLN A 277 -4.76 18.10 11.11
CA GLN A 277 -3.89 19.02 10.38
C GLN A 277 -3.21 18.28 9.22
N ARG A 278 -2.99 19.01 8.11
CA ARG A 278 -2.15 18.56 7.01
C ARG A 278 -0.67 18.56 7.43
N ALA A 279 0.18 18.00 6.58
CA ALA A 279 1.62 17.94 6.81
C ALA A 279 2.29 19.35 6.95
N ASP A 280 1.68 20.36 6.36
CA ASP A 280 2.15 21.77 6.45
C ASP A 280 1.63 22.51 7.71
N GLY A 281 0.85 21.82 8.57
CA GLY A 281 0.25 22.37 9.77
C GLY A 281 -1.08 23.11 9.53
N SER A 282 -1.53 23.26 8.30
CA SER A 282 -2.85 23.86 8.02
C SER A 282 -3.98 22.93 8.45
N VAL A 283 -5.14 23.51 8.79
CA VAL A 283 -6.31 22.72 9.18
C VAL A 283 -6.86 21.97 7.96
N ALA A 284 -7.01 20.66 8.09
CA ALA A 284 -7.62 19.83 7.08
C ALA A 284 -9.14 19.97 7.06
N GLN A 285 -9.77 19.76 5.92
CA GLN A 285 -11.21 19.57 5.85
C GLN A 285 -11.57 18.31 6.62
N GLY A 286 -12.45 18.43 7.61
CA GLY A 286 -12.90 17.31 8.44
C GLY A 286 -14.35 16.92 8.18
N PHE A 287 -14.71 15.71 8.54
CA PHE A 287 -16.10 15.27 8.66
C PHE A 287 -16.78 16.00 9.83
N GLY A 288 -18.09 16.24 9.73
CA GLY A 288 -18.89 16.56 10.90
C GLY A 288 -18.89 15.42 11.93
N PRO A 289 -19.19 15.67 13.21
CA PRO A 289 -19.05 14.66 14.27
C PRO A 289 -19.80 13.35 14.01
N GLU A 290 -21.03 13.43 13.50
CA GLU A 290 -21.87 12.27 13.18
C GLU A 290 -21.27 11.45 12.00
N ALA A 291 -20.88 12.12 10.94
CA ALA A 291 -20.24 11.48 9.78
C ALA A 291 -18.89 10.86 10.16
N ALA A 292 -18.09 11.54 10.99
CA ALA A 292 -16.82 11.03 11.49
C ALA A 292 -17.00 9.73 12.27
N LEU A 293 -17.98 9.70 13.19
CA LEU A 293 -18.31 8.48 13.94
C LEU A 293 -18.70 7.33 13.00
N ARG A 294 -19.53 7.63 12.00
CA ARG A 294 -19.95 6.61 11.01
C ARG A 294 -18.77 6.10 10.19
N VAL A 295 -17.89 6.97 9.73
CA VAL A 295 -16.65 6.60 9.02
C VAL A 295 -15.76 5.73 9.89
N GLN A 296 -15.54 6.07 11.15
CA GLN A 296 -14.76 5.28 12.10
C GLN A 296 -15.35 3.88 12.31
N GLN A 297 -16.68 3.76 12.38
CA GLN A 297 -17.37 2.48 12.46
C GLN A 297 -17.17 1.64 11.18
N LEU A 298 -17.30 2.25 10.00
CA LEU A 298 -17.07 1.57 8.72
C LEU A 298 -15.63 1.04 8.60
N VAL A 299 -14.63 1.84 8.95
CA VAL A 299 -13.23 1.40 8.98
C VAL A 299 -13.03 0.25 9.96
N ARG A 300 -13.57 0.36 11.17
CA ARG A 300 -13.55 -0.73 12.16
C ARG A 300 -14.10 -2.03 11.58
N ASP A 301 -15.25 -1.95 10.93
CA ASP A 301 -15.95 -3.13 10.41
C ASP A 301 -15.17 -3.78 9.26
N VAL A 302 -14.57 -2.98 8.38
CA VAL A 302 -13.67 -3.47 7.31
C VAL A 302 -12.46 -4.18 7.89
N VAL A 303 -11.79 -3.58 8.88
CA VAL A 303 -10.60 -4.17 9.51
C VAL A 303 -10.98 -5.47 10.26
N ALA A 304 -12.11 -5.49 10.95
CA ALA A 304 -12.60 -6.67 11.67
C ALA A 304 -12.93 -7.85 10.74
N ALA A 305 -13.39 -7.56 9.52
CA ALA A 305 -13.80 -8.58 8.54
C ALA A 305 -12.61 -9.24 7.82
N LEU A 306 -11.40 -8.65 7.87
CA LEU A 306 -10.24 -9.07 7.10
C LEU A 306 -9.13 -9.66 7.99
N PRO A 307 -9.06 -10.99 8.17
CA PRO A 307 -8.02 -11.62 8.99
C PRO A 307 -6.60 -11.35 8.49
N GLN A 308 -6.43 -10.96 7.22
CA GLN A 308 -5.15 -10.61 6.60
C GLN A 308 -4.51 -9.36 7.23
N THR A 309 -5.27 -8.55 7.96
CA THR A 309 -4.78 -7.42 8.74
C THR A 309 -3.99 -7.85 9.99
N GLY A 310 -4.13 -9.10 10.42
CA GLY A 310 -3.57 -9.60 11.68
C GLY A 310 -4.27 -9.06 12.94
N VAL A 311 -5.39 -8.34 12.77
CA VAL A 311 -6.18 -7.78 13.88
C VAL A 311 -7.18 -8.82 14.39
N ALA A 312 -7.24 -9.00 15.72
CA ALA A 312 -8.28 -9.84 16.32
C ALA A 312 -9.64 -9.12 16.22
N PRO A 313 -10.70 -9.73 15.65
CA PRO A 313 -12.02 -9.10 15.55
C PRO A 313 -12.56 -8.60 16.90
N ALA A 314 -12.29 -9.30 17.98
CA ALA A 314 -12.70 -8.90 19.33
C ALA A 314 -12.14 -7.54 19.78
N ARG A 315 -11.00 -7.09 19.21
CA ARG A 315 -10.43 -5.76 19.51
C ARG A 315 -11.12 -4.64 18.78
N MET A 316 -11.92 -4.96 17.78
CA MET A 316 -12.74 -4.02 17.03
C MET A 316 -14.15 -3.89 17.63
N ALA A 317 -14.53 -4.71 18.61
CA ALA A 317 -15.85 -4.75 19.22
C ALA A 317 -16.10 -3.64 20.29
N GLY A 318 -15.20 -2.65 20.41
CA GLY A 318 -15.30 -1.56 21.39
C GLY A 318 -15.98 -0.32 20.85
#